data_15b31e1d5a6a5db558ebfcbc4e6c8547
#
_entry.id   15b31e1d5a6a5db558ebfcbc4e6c8547
#
_cell.length_a   1.000
_cell.length_b   1.000
_cell.length_c   1.000
_cell.angle_alpha   90.00
_cell.angle_beta   90.00
_cell.angle_gamma   90.00
#
_symmetry.space_group_name_H-M   'P 1'
#
loop_
_entity.id
_entity.type
_entity.pdbx_description
1 polymer ?
#
loop_
_entity_poly.entity_id
_entity_poly.type
_entity_poly.pdbx_seq_one_letter_code
_entity_poly.pdbx_strand_id
1 'polypeptide(L)'
;YVEPHLLRVKQYDMKFEQVAGNPITVVQFSDTHVGDFFTTEDLKKVVDKINEQQADLVLFTGDLMDNAAEYDGSIDEIATILSKIKATNGKYAVFGNRDYGGGAERFYEDLMESAGFEVLVNSSRTLEVKGTTISLFGADDALIGYYNSNKTMQGISNDHLNLLLIHEPDLISDFLSYPIDLATAGHSHGGQVYIPFYGPLLTTALAEDYVRG
;
A
#
# COMPACT_ATOMS: atom_id res chain seq x y z
N TYR A 1 -25.68 -0.57 -0.17
CA TYR A 1 -24.26 -0.20 -0.20
C TYR A 1 -23.70 -0.57 -1.57
N VAL A 2 -23.44 0.44 -2.43
CA VAL A 2 -22.99 0.24 -3.82
C VAL A 2 -21.52 0.66 -3.98
N GLU A 3 -21.04 1.66 -3.25
CA GLU A 3 -19.70 2.24 -3.41
C GLU A 3 -18.51 1.31 -3.14
N PRO A 4 -18.49 0.46 -2.09
CA PRO A 4 -17.35 -0.43 -1.84
C PRO A 4 -17.08 -1.43 -2.96
N HIS A 5 -18.09 -1.74 -3.79
CA HIS A 5 -17.99 -2.70 -4.89
C HIS A 5 -17.71 -2.05 -6.25
N LEU A 6 -17.63 -0.71 -6.31
CA LEU A 6 -17.32 0.03 -7.53
C LEU A 6 -15.80 0.26 -7.66
N LEU A 7 -15.08 -0.78 -8.06
CA LEU A 7 -13.65 -0.68 -8.31
C LEU A 7 -13.36 0.29 -9.46
N ARG A 8 -12.56 1.32 -9.17
CA ARG A 8 -12.09 2.29 -10.16
C ARG A 8 -10.58 2.31 -10.19
N VAL A 9 -10.02 2.21 -11.38
CA VAL A 9 -8.59 2.46 -11.60
C VAL A 9 -8.43 3.96 -11.86
N LYS A 10 -7.58 4.61 -11.07
CA LYS A 10 -7.10 5.96 -11.35
C LYS A 10 -5.69 5.83 -11.91
N GLN A 11 -5.43 6.49 -13.01
CA GLN A 11 -4.12 6.48 -13.65
C GLN A 11 -3.51 7.88 -13.60
N TYR A 12 -2.23 7.93 -13.26
CA TYR A 12 -1.43 9.15 -13.21
C TYR A 12 -0.16 8.93 -14.04
N ASP A 13 0.12 9.83 -14.96
CA ASP A 13 1.37 9.84 -15.70
C ASP A 13 2.33 10.84 -15.06
N MET A 14 3.40 10.32 -14.48
CA MET A 14 4.43 11.11 -13.79
C MET A 14 5.76 11.02 -14.54
N LYS A 15 6.55 12.07 -14.48
CA LYS A 15 7.88 12.13 -15.09
C LYS A 15 8.92 12.36 -14.01
N PHE A 16 9.90 11.48 -13.96
CA PHE A 16 11.05 11.56 -13.06
C PHE A 16 12.33 11.55 -13.89
N GLU A 17 13.32 12.35 -13.49
CA GLU A 17 14.60 12.45 -14.21
C GLU A 17 15.38 11.13 -14.21
N GLN A 18 15.21 10.33 -13.15
CA GLN A 18 15.83 9.01 -13.00
C GLN A 18 15.30 7.98 -14.02
N VAL A 19 14.11 8.22 -14.59
CA VAL A 19 13.48 7.29 -15.56
C VAL A 19 13.81 7.75 -16.97
N ALA A 20 14.95 7.31 -17.48
CA ALA A 20 15.42 7.68 -18.83
C ALA A 20 14.97 6.74 -19.95
N GLY A 21 14.32 5.63 -19.62
CA GLY A 21 13.99 4.53 -20.54
C GLY A 21 12.49 4.33 -20.76
N ASN A 22 12.11 3.06 -20.82
CA ASN A 22 10.72 2.67 -20.98
C ASN A 22 9.87 3.04 -19.74
N PRO A 23 8.59 3.37 -19.91
CA PRO A 23 7.69 3.63 -18.79
C PRO A 23 7.65 2.45 -17.81
N ILE A 24 7.63 2.78 -16.53
CA ILE A 24 7.48 1.82 -15.43
C ILE A 24 6.05 1.93 -14.91
N THR A 25 5.35 0.81 -14.88
CA THR A 25 3.98 0.74 -14.36
C THR A 25 4.00 0.28 -12.91
N VAL A 26 3.63 1.17 -12.01
CA VAL A 26 3.46 0.86 -10.58
C VAL A 26 1.96 0.85 -10.26
N VAL A 27 1.47 -0.22 -9.70
CA VAL A 27 0.08 -0.32 -9.22
C VAL A 27 0.08 -0.34 -7.70
N GLN A 28 -0.66 0.59 -7.11
CA GLN A 28 -0.88 0.62 -5.67
C GLN A 28 -2.34 0.28 -5.37
N PHE A 29 -2.55 -0.51 -4.32
CA PHE A 29 -3.86 -0.74 -3.70
C PHE A 29 -3.71 -0.81 -2.18
N SER A 30 -4.82 -0.63 -1.47
CA SER A 30 -4.83 -0.50 -0.02
C SER A 30 -6.22 -0.79 0.56
N ASP A 31 -6.29 -0.92 1.89
CA ASP A 31 -7.53 -0.85 2.66
C ASP A 31 -8.62 -1.80 2.12
N THR A 32 -8.24 -3.04 1.85
CA THR A 32 -9.20 -4.04 1.37
C THR A 32 -10.18 -4.48 2.45
N HIS A 33 -9.76 -4.44 3.72
CA HIS A 33 -10.61 -4.76 4.86
C HIS A 33 -11.43 -6.03 4.64
N VAL A 34 -10.76 -7.11 4.20
CA VAL A 34 -11.43 -8.40 3.96
C VAL A 34 -12.15 -8.85 5.24
N GLY A 35 -13.46 -9.05 5.12
CA GLY A 35 -14.35 -9.34 6.21
C GLY A 35 -15.80 -9.44 5.74
N ASP A 36 -16.73 -9.10 6.60
CA ASP A 36 -18.18 -9.23 6.33
C ASP A 36 -18.68 -8.37 5.16
N PHE A 37 -18.07 -7.18 4.98
CA PHE A 37 -18.53 -6.20 3.97
C PHE A 37 -17.71 -6.24 2.67
N PHE A 38 -16.48 -6.73 2.73
CA PHE A 38 -15.62 -6.90 1.56
C PHE A 38 -15.09 -8.33 1.56
N THR A 39 -15.65 -9.14 0.69
CA THR A 39 -15.45 -10.59 0.69
C THR A 39 -14.22 -11.01 -0.13
N THR A 40 -13.84 -12.28 0.00
CA THR A 40 -12.81 -12.89 -0.89
C THR A 40 -13.20 -12.83 -2.36
N GLU A 41 -14.50 -12.84 -2.70
CA GLU A 41 -14.97 -12.61 -4.08
C GLU A 41 -14.71 -11.19 -4.57
N ASP A 42 -14.81 -10.20 -3.69
CA ASP A 42 -14.46 -8.82 -4.04
C ASP A 42 -12.95 -8.66 -4.19
N LEU A 43 -12.15 -9.32 -3.33
CA LEU A 43 -10.70 -9.37 -3.45
C LEU A 43 -10.25 -9.98 -4.79
N LYS A 44 -10.94 -11.02 -5.29
CA LYS A 44 -10.67 -11.60 -6.62
C LYS A 44 -10.84 -10.54 -7.72
N LYS A 45 -11.87 -9.70 -7.63
CA LYS A 45 -12.09 -8.60 -8.60
C LYS A 45 -10.97 -7.55 -8.55
N VAL A 46 -10.45 -7.26 -7.35
CA VAL A 46 -9.27 -6.37 -7.19
C VAL A 46 -8.06 -6.98 -7.89
N VAL A 47 -7.79 -8.25 -7.64
CA VAL A 47 -6.67 -8.98 -8.29
C VAL A 47 -6.78 -8.95 -9.81
N ASP A 48 -7.99 -9.19 -10.35
CA ASP A 48 -8.23 -9.12 -11.80
C ASP A 48 -7.95 -7.71 -12.34
N LYS A 49 -8.40 -6.66 -11.63
CA LYS A 49 -8.15 -5.27 -12.00
C LYS A 49 -6.67 -4.89 -11.96
N ILE A 50 -5.93 -5.36 -10.96
CA ILE A 50 -4.48 -5.17 -10.88
C ILE A 50 -3.79 -5.84 -12.08
N ASN A 51 -4.17 -7.09 -12.40
CA ASN A 51 -3.57 -7.84 -13.50
C ASN A 51 -3.84 -7.23 -14.86
N GLU A 52 -5.00 -6.58 -15.08
CA GLU A 52 -5.30 -5.81 -16.30
C GLU A 52 -4.28 -4.68 -16.55
N GLN A 53 -3.63 -4.14 -15.50
CA GLN A 53 -2.69 -3.03 -15.61
C GLN A 53 -1.28 -3.45 -16.07
N GLN A 54 -0.97 -4.76 -16.07
CA GLN A 54 0.35 -5.29 -16.47
C GLN A 54 1.51 -4.63 -15.70
N ALA A 55 1.39 -4.60 -14.39
CA ALA A 55 2.31 -3.91 -13.50
C ALA A 55 3.75 -4.43 -13.57
N ASP A 56 4.71 -3.52 -13.51
CA ASP A 56 6.11 -3.84 -13.20
C ASP A 56 6.28 -4.06 -11.68
N LEU A 57 5.66 -3.21 -10.88
CA LEU A 57 5.65 -3.29 -9.42
C LEU A 57 4.22 -3.22 -8.91
N VAL A 58 3.92 -3.97 -7.86
CA VAL A 58 2.65 -3.86 -7.12
C VAL A 58 2.96 -3.52 -5.67
N LEU A 59 2.33 -2.47 -5.16
CA LEU A 59 2.50 -1.94 -3.82
C LEU A 59 1.20 -2.09 -3.04
N PHE A 60 1.27 -2.66 -1.85
CA PHE A 60 0.15 -2.75 -0.93
C PHE A 60 0.45 -1.91 0.32
N THR A 61 -0.41 -0.95 0.62
CA THR A 61 -0.17 0.02 1.70
C THR A 61 -1.02 -0.21 2.94
N GLY A 62 -1.24 -1.49 3.28
CA GLY A 62 -1.81 -1.89 4.57
C GLY A 62 -3.33 -2.06 4.61
N ASP A 63 -3.81 -2.52 5.75
CA ASP A 63 -5.21 -2.79 6.08
C ASP A 63 -5.83 -3.87 5.16
N LEU A 64 -5.23 -5.07 5.21
CA LEU A 64 -5.69 -6.23 4.44
C LEU A 64 -7.03 -6.76 4.94
N MET A 65 -7.17 -6.91 6.27
CA MET A 65 -8.35 -7.46 6.92
C MET A 65 -8.98 -6.43 7.86
N ASP A 66 -10.31 -6.45 7.98
CA ASP A 66 -11.01 -5.55 8.89
C ASP A 66 -10.78 -5.96 10.36
N ASN A 67 -11.06 -7.23 10.68
CA ASN A 67 -10.81 -7.82 11.99
C ASN A 67 -10.47 -9.31 11.84
N ALA A 68 -9.19 -9.63 11.84
CA ALA A 68 -8.73 -11.00 11.67
C ALA A 68 -9.11 -11.92 12.83
N ALA A 69 -9.29 -11.35 14.04
CA ALA A 69 -9.68 -12.12 15.21
C ALA A 69 -11.15 -12.60 15.15
N GLU A 70 -11.99 -11.93 14.38
CA GLU A 70 -13.41 -12.26 14.20
C GLU A 70 -13.70 -12.88 12.82
N TYR A 71 -12.69 -12.96 11.96
CA TYR A 71 -12.85 -13.50 10.61
C TYR A 71 -13.04 -15.03 10.67
N ASP A 72 -14.16 -15.51 10.16
CA ASP A 72 -14.52 -16.94 10.14
C ASP A 72 -14.14 -17.65 8.82
N GLY A 73 -13.61 -16.90 7.85
CA GLY A 73 -13.14 -17.44 6.57
C GLY A 73 -11.72 -18.02 6.63
N SER A 74 -11.21 -18.43 5.48
CA SER A 74 -9.87 -19.01 5.37
C SER A 74 -8.81 -17.96 5.05
N ILE A 75 -7.83 -17.83 5.94
CA ILE A 75 -6.63 -17.00 5.71
C ILE A 75 -5.84 -17.50 4.50
N ASP A 76 -5.74 -18.81 4.32
CA ASP A 76 -5.05 -19.42 3.18
C ASP A 76 -5.75 -19.11 1.85
N GLU A 77 -7.08 -18.92 1.86
CA GLU A 77 -7.80 -18.46 0.67
C GLU A 77 -7.39 -17.06 0.27
N ILE A 78 -7.26 -16.14 1.24
CA ILE A 78 -6.79 -14.76 1.00
C ILE A 78 -5.40 -14.79 0.36
N ALA A 79 -4.46 -15.54 0.95
CA ALA A 79 -3.12 -15.69 0.41
C ALA A 79 -3.13 -16.27 -1.01
N THR A 80 -3.96 -17.29 -1.24
CA THR A 80 -4.12 -17.92 -2.56
C THR A 80 -4.66 -16.93 -3.61
N ILE A 81 -5.58 -16.05 -3.24
CA ILE A 81 -6.11 -15.03 -4.14
C ILE A 81 -5.02 -13.99 -4.46
N LEU A 82 -4.35 -13.45 -3.44
CA LEU A 82 -3.29 -12.46 -3.60
C LEU A 82 -2.09 -13.00 -4.38
N SER A 83 -1.80 -14.30 -4.28
CA SER A 83 -0.71 -14.94 -5.05
C SER A 83 -0.91 -14.86 -6.57
N LYS A 84 -2.15 -14.67 -7.04
CA LYS A 84 -2.50 -14.52 -8.45
C LYS A 84 -2.17 -13.13 -9.01
N ILE A 85 -1.83 -12.16 -8.17
CA ILE A 85 -1.33 -10.84 -8.59
C ILE A 85 -0.01 -11.03 -9.33
N LYS A 86 0.08 -10.46 -10.53
CA LYS A 86 1.25 -10.51 -11.41
C LYS A 86 1.96 -9.16 -11.39
N ALA A 87 3.26 -9.21 -11.12
CA ALA A 87 4.16 -8.08 -11.24
C ALA A 87 5.52 -8.60 -11.73
N THR A 88 6.11 -7.94 -12.74
CA THR A 88 7.35 -8.43 -13.37
C THR A 88 8.59 -8.22 -12.49
N ASN A 89 8.55 -7.24 -11.60
CA ASN A 89 9.67 -6.84 -10.75
C ASN A 89 9.38 -6.89 -9.25
N GLY A 90 8.24 -7.50 -8.87
CA GLY A 90 7.95 -7.79 -7.47
C GLY A 90 6.71 -7.11 -6.92
N LYS A 91 6.33 -7.62 -5.76
CA LYS A 91 5.19 -7.16 -4.97
C LYS A 91 5.69 -6.81 -3.58
N TYR A 92 5.32 -5.63 -3.08
CA TYR A 92 5.79 -5.10 -1.80
C TYR A 92 4.63 -4.63 -0.96
N ALA A 93 4.74 -4.79 0.34
CA ALA A 93 3.68 -4.43 1.28
C ALA A 93 4.24 -3.75 2.52
N VAL A 94 3.39 -2.95 3.17
CA VAL A 94 3.59 -2.47 4.53
C VAL A 94 2.40 -2.87 5.39
N PHE A 95 2.54 -2.77 6.70
CA PHE A 95 1.43 -2.95 7.63
C PHE A 95 0.53 -1.71 7.65
N GLY A 96 -0.76 -1.92 7.92
CA GLY A 96 -1.67 -0.90 8.36
C GLY A 96 -2.13 -1.14 9.81
N ASN A 97 -2.84 -0.18 10.38
CA ASN A 97 -3.25 -0.25 11.78
C ASN A 97 -4.22 -1.40 12.07
N ARG A 98 -5.04 -1.83 11.08
CA ARG A 98 -5.93 -2.98 11.24
C ARG A 98 -5.18 -4.31 11.21
N ASP A 99 -4.06 -4.37 10.50
CA ASP A 99 -3.21 -5.56 10.49
C ASP A 99 -2.61 -5.84 11.87
N TYR A 100 -2.35 -4.79 12.68
CA TYR A 100 -2.00 -4.90 14.09
C TYR A 100 -3.24 -5.02 14.99
N GLY A 101 -4.10 -3.99 14.99
CA GLY A 101 -5.23 -3.87 15.88
C GLY A 101 -6.34 -4.89 15.65
N GLY A 102 -6.46 -5.42 14.43
CA GLY A 102 -7.39 -6.49 14.06
C GLY A 102 -6.89 -7.90 14.39
N GLY A 103 -5.68 -8.05 14.96
CA GLY A 103 -5.14 -9.34 15.39
C GLY A 103 -4.45 -10.15 14.30
N ALA A 104 -4.17 -9.57 13.13
CA ALA A 104 -3.44 -10.23 12.06
C ALA A 104 -1.91 -10.19 12.24
N GLU A 105 -1.38 -9.41 13.18
CA GLU A 105 0.07 -9.19 13.38
C GLU A 105 0.89 -10.49 13.41
N ARG A 106 0.31 -11.59 13.94
CA ARG A 106 1.00 -12.86 14.12
C ARG A 106 1.21 -13.65 12.84
N PHE A 107 0.45 -13.35 11.79
CA PHE A 107 0.46 -14.12 10.55
C PHE A 107 0.47 -13.25 9.29
N TYR A 108 0.35 -11.95 9.41
CA TYR A 108 0.28 -11.04 8.26
C TYR A 108 1.50 -11.16 7.35
N GLU A 109 2.70 -11.16 7.95
CA GLU A 109 3.96 -11.27 7.19
C GLU A 109 4.02 -12.62 6.47
N ASP A 110 3.77 -13.74 7.17
CA ASP A 110 3.74 -15.09 6.59
C ASP A 110 2.69 -15.20 5.47
N LEU A 111 1.51 -14.59 5.66
CA LEU A 111 0.45 -14.57 4.65
C LEU A 111 0.90 -13.82 3.41
N MET A 112 1.41 -12.62 3.57
CA MET A 112 1.85 -11.76 2.46
C MET A 112 3.05 -12.38 1.72
N GLU A 113 4.00 -12.97 2.43
CA GLU A 113 5.13 -13.69 1.85
C GLU A 113 4.67 -14.92 1.07
N SER A 114 3.72 -15.71 1.60
CA SER A 114 3.14 -16.86 0.90
C SER A 114 2.41 -16.44 -0.37
N ALA A 115 1.85 -15.23 -0.39
CA ALA A 115 1.26 -14.62 -1.56
C ALA A 115 2.30 -14.00 -2.52
N GLY A 116 3.60 -14.02 -2.15
CA GLY A 116 4.72 -13.52 -2.94
C GLY A 116 4.95 -12.01 -2.82
N PHE A 117 4.48 -11.38 -1.75
CA PHE A 117 4.87 -10.02 -1.37
C PHE A 117 6.08 -10.04 -0.45
N GLU A 118 6.95 -9.06 -0.59
CA GLU A 118 7.95 -8.72 0.41
C GLU A 118 7.37 -7.65 1.33
N VAL A 119 7.32 -7.94 2.64
CA VAL A 119 6.83 -6.98 3.63
C VAL A 119 7.97 -6.11 4.13
N LEU A 120 7.81 -4.80 4.02
CA LEU A 120 8.82 -3.83 4.45
C LEU A 120 8.38 -3.22 5.80
N VAL A 121 9.17 -3.50 6.85
CA VAL A 121 8.92 -2.99 8.21
C VAL A 121 10.08 -2.10 8.63
N ASN A 122 9.92 -0.79 8.51
CA ASN A 122 10.99 0.19 8.69
C ASN A 122 12.27 -0.22 7.95
N SER A 123 12.11 -0.59 6.68
CA SER A 123 13.19 -1.16 5.86
C SER A 123 13.09 -0.72 4.41
N SER A 124 14.10 -1.03 3.63
CA SER A 124 14.17 -0.65 2.24
C SER A 124 14.61 -1.82 1.34
N ARG A 125 14.21 -1.74 0.07
CA ARG A 125 14.63 -2.63 -1.00
C ARG A 125 15.04 -1.84 -2.23
N THR A 126 16.22 -2.08 -2.76
CA THR A 126 16.68 -1.51 -4.04
C THR A 126 16.62 -2.57 -5.13
N LEU A 127 16.13 -2.20 -6.30
CA LEU A 127 15.97 -3.09 -7.44
C LEU A 127 16.13 -2.32 -8.76
N GLU A 128 16.42 -3.07 -9.84
CA GLU A 128 16.52 -2.55 -11.19
C GLU A 128 15.26 -2.87 -11.99
N VAL A 129 14.59 -1.84 -12.49
CA VAL A 129 13.38 -1.98 -13.31
C VAL A 129 13.57 -1.23 -14.63
N LYS A 130 13.63 -1.95 -15.73
CA LYS A 130 13.77 -1.38 -17.10
C LYS A 130 14.95 -0.40 -17.24
N GLY A 131 16.03 -0.64 -16.48
CA GLY A 131 17.24 0.19 -16.50
C GLY A 131 17.21 1.39 -15.57
N THR A 132 16.21 1.47 -14.69
CA THR A 132 16.10 2.46 -13.62
C THR A 132 16.32 1.80 -12.28
N THR A 133 17.23 2.33 -11.47
CA THR A 133 17.40 1.91 -10.08
C THR A 133 16.30 2.53 -9.22
N ILE A 134 15.47 1.68 -8.62
CA ILE A 134 14.37 2.08 -7.73
C ILE A 134 14.71 1.65 -6.31
N SER A 135 14.56 2.54 -5.36
CA SER A 135 14.58 2.21 -3.94
C SER A 135 13.18 2.35 -3.35
N LEU A 136 12.67 1.25 -2.82
CA LEU A 136 11.41 1.18 -2.08
C LEU A 136 11.72 1.31 -0.60
N PHE A 137 11.02 2.19 0.10
CA PHE A 137 11.12 2.39 1.54
C PHE A 137 9.77 2.11 2.15
N GLY A 138 9.68 1.14 3.05
CA GLY A 138 8.44 0.79 3.74
C GLY A 138 8.54 1.17 5.22
N ALA A 139 7.70 2.11 5.66
CA ALA A 139 7.55 2.43 7.07
C ALA A 139 6.52 1.50 7.72
N ASP A 140 6.74 1.20 8.98
CA ASP A 140 5.76 0.49 9.80
C ASP A 140 4.59 1.41 10.17
N ASP A 141 3.47 0.84 10.54
CA ASP A 141 2.31 1.56 11.07
C ASP A 141 2.69 2.43 12.28
N ALA A 142 2.23 3.67 12.30
CA ALA A 142 2.57 4.62 13.35
C ALA A 142 1.55 4.69 14.48
N LEU A 143 0.38 4.11 14.32
CA LEU A 143 -0.67 4.12 15.35
C LEU A 143 -0.49 3.00 16.37
N ILE A 144 -0.10 1.80 15.92
CA ILE A 144 -0.02 0.59 16.75
C ILE A 144 1.33 -0.11 16.62
N GLY A 145 1.98 -0.02 15.44
CA GLY A 145 3.25 -0.66 15.11
C GLY A 145 4.48 -0.02 15.77
N TYR A 146 5.64 -0.30 15.20
CA TYR A 146 6.93 0.17 15.72
C TYR A 146 7.60 1.16 14.75
N TYR A 147 6.85 2.16 14.31
CA TYR A 147 7.28 3.17 13.36
C TYR A 147 8.64 3.80 13.67
N ASN A 148 9.51 3.89 12.66
CA ASN A 148 10.82 4.51 12.78
C ASN A 148 11.30 5.07 11.42
N SER A 149 11.09 6.37 11.18
CA SER A 149 11.45 7.04 9.94
C SER A 149 12.95 6.98 9.63
N ASN A 150 13.81 7.14 10.64
CA ASN A 150 15.26 7.10 10.44
C ASN A 150 15.74 5.73 9.99
N LYS A 151 15.17 4.65 10.53
CA LYS A 151 15.48 3.27 10.13
C LYS A 151 14.96 3.01 8.72
N THR A 152 13.75 3.46 8.41
CA THR A 152 13.13 3.33 7.09
C THR A 152 14.03 3.91 6.00
N MET A 153 14.59 5.10 6.21
CA MET A 153 15.35 5.83 5.20
C MET A 153 16.84 5.48 5.12
N GLN A 154 17.27 4.41 5.80
CA GLN A 154 18.66 3.97 5.69
C GLN A 154 19.01 3.57 4.26
N GLY A 155 20.12 4.12 3.75
CA GLY A 155 20.63 3.81 2.41
C GLY A 155 19.97 4.60 1.27
N ILE A 156 19.17 5.65 1.57
CA ILE A 156 18.59 6.49 0.52
C ILE A 156 19.69 7.17 -0.33
N SER A 157 19.45 7.24 -1.62
CA SER A 157 20.37 7.87 -2.60
C SER A 157 19.62 8.83 -3.51
N ASN A 158 20.22 9.98 -3.80
CA ASN A 158 19.68 10.93 -4.78
C ASN A 158 19.70 10.41 -6.24
N ASP A 159 20.48 9.37 -6.50
CA ASP A 159 20.63 8.82 -7.85
C ASP A 159 19.55 7.78 -8.18
N HIS A 160 18.74 7.38 -7.19
CA HIS A 160 17.67 6.40 -7.35
C HIS A 160 16.32 7.07 -7.45
N LEU A 161 15.36 6.41 -8.08
CA LEU A 161 13.94 6.74 -7.95
C LEU A 161 13.45 6.22 -6.59
N ASN A 162 13.19 7.12 -5.65
CA ASN A 162 12.87 6.79 -4.27
C ASN A 162 11.35 6.78 -4.04
N LEU A 163 10.79 5.60 -3.83
CA LEU A 163 9.36 5.40 -3.56
C LEU A 163 9.16 5.04 -2.09
N LEU A 164 8.30 5.80 -1.41
CA LEU A 164 7.93 5.57 -0.01
C LEU A 164 6.55 4.90 0.06
N LEU A 165 6.47 3.82 0.83
CA LEU A 165 5.24 3.15 1.21
C LEU A 165 4.97 3.45 2.69
N ILE A 166 3.83 4.06 2.97
CA ILE A 166 3.33 4.34 4.31
C ILE A 166 1.86 3.91 4.37
N HIS A 167 1.33 3.63 5.54
CA HIS A 167 -0.11 3.43 5.68
C HIS A 167 -0.79 4.77 5.93
N GLU A 168 -0.39 5.50 6.96
CA GLU A 168 -0.97 6.79 7.33
C GLU A 168 -0.35 7.93 6.49
N PRO A 169 -1.16 8.68 5.72
CA PRO A 169 -0.64 9.67 4.77
C PRO A 169 0.06 10.86 5.42
N ASP A 170 -0.32 11.27 6.64
CA ASP A 170 0.27 12.45 7.30
C ASP A 170 1.71 12.19 7.77
N LEU A 171 2.15 10.92 7.81
CA LEU A 171 3.54 10.57 8.08
C LEU A 171 4.51 11.15 7.04
N ILE A 172 4.04 11.54 5.86
CA ILE A 172 4.90 12.17 4.85
C ILE A 172 5.68 13.36 5.41
N SER A 173 5.13 14.05 6.41
CA SER A 173 5.80 15.19 7.06
C SER A 173 7.14 14.83 7.71
N ASP A 174 7.30 13.60 8.21
CA ASP A 174 8.55 13.11 8.81
C ASP A 174 9.62 12.82 7.74
N PHE A 175 9.23 12.75 6.49
CA PHE A 175 10.09 12.36 5.38
C PHE A 175 10.45 13.52 4.45
N LEU A 176 9.93 14.75 4.67
CA LEU A 176 10.15 15.90 3.80
C LEU A 176 11.62 16.33 3.65
N SER A 177 12.50 15.93 4.57
CA SER A 177 13.93 16.21 4.48
C SER A 177 14.71 15.20 3.61
N TYR A 178 14.07 14.12 3.19
CA TYR A 178 14.67 13.08 2.35
C TYR A 178 14.30 13.26 0.87
N PRO A 179 15.14 12.83 -0.07
CA PRO A 179 14.86 12.94 -1.50
C PRO A 179 13.88 11.84 -1.95
N ILE A 180 12.63 11.94 -1.50
CA ILE A 180 11.55 11.04 -1.91
C ILE A 180 10.89 11.62 -3.15
N ASP A 181 10.77 10.80 -4.18
CA ASP A 181 10.15 11.18 -5.46
C ASP A 181 8.64 10.93 -5.47
N LEU A 182 8.18 9.86 -4.81
CA LEU A 182 6.77 9.50 -4.72
C LEU A 182 6.50 8.80 -3.40
N ALA A 183 5.42 9.19 -2.73
CA ALA A 183 4.87 8.46 -1.59
C ALA A 183 3.50 7.87 -1.95
N THR A 184 3.25 6.65 -1.48
CA THR A 184 1.95 5.97 -1.59
C THR A 184 1.42 5.66 -0.19
N ALA A 185 0.13 5.90 0.03
CA ALA A 185 -0.51 5.73 1.31
C ALA A 185 -1.91 5.11 1.18
N GLY A 186 -2.44 4.63 2.31
CA GLY A 186 -3.80 4.16 2.48
C GLY A 186 -4.56 4.94 3.55
N HIS A 187 -5.25 4.23 4.46
CA HIS A 187 -5.82 4.67 5.73
C HIS A 187 -6.94 5.72 5.68
N SER A 188 -6.82 6.73 4.83
CA SER A 188 -7.74 7.88 4.81
C SER A 188 -9.14 7.58 4.29
N HIS A 189 -9.31 6.48 3.53
CA HIS A 189 -10.55 6.14 2.81
C HIS A 189 -11.14 7.32 2.01
N GLY A 190 -10.29 8.30 1.63
CA GLY A 190 -10.72 9.52 0.97
C GLY A 190 -11.62 10.41 1.83
N GLY A 191 -11.59 10.24 3.16
CA GLY A 191 -12.42 10.97 4.13
C GLY A 191 -13.81 10.39 4.31
N GLN A 192 -14.01 9.10 4.04
CA GLN A 192 -15.24 8.29 4.16
C GLN A 192 -16.53 8.99 3.70
N VAL A 193 -16.92 10.08 4.34
CA VAL A 193 -18.04 10.92 3.96
C VAL A 193 -17.50 12.30 3.56
N TYR A 194 -17.49 12.55 2.26
CA TYR A 194 -16.99 13.80 1.69
C TYR A 194 -18.15 14.65 1.17
N ILE A 195 -18.30 15.86 1.71
CA ILE A 195 -19.30 16.81 1.25
C ILE A 195 -18.66 17.72 0.18
N PRO A 196 -19.21 17.77 -1.05
CA PRO A 196 -18.72 18.68 -2.07
C PRO A 196 -18.69 20.13 -1.54
N PHE A 197 -17.58 20.83 -1.76
CA PHE A 197 -17.29 22.20 -1.30
C PHE A 197 -17.02 22.39 0.20
N TYR A 198 -17.25 21.37 1.04
CA TYR A 198 -17.01 21.43 2.49
C TYR A 198 -15.79 20.61 2.92
N GLY A 199 -15.55 19.50 2.24
CA GLY A 199 -14.47 18.57 2.59
C GLY A 199 -14.95 17.32 3.32
N PRO A 200 -14.02 16.54 3.90
CA PRO A 200 -14.35 15.35 4.67
C PRO A 200 -15.06 15.71 5.97
N LEU A 201 -16.11 14.96 6.32
CA LEU A 201 -16.80 15.12 7.61
C LEU A 201 -16.08 14.41 8.75
N LEU A 202 -15.39 13.33 8.43
CA LEU A 202 -14.64 12.52 9.37
C LEU A 202 -13.30 12.19 8.73
N THR A 203 -12.22 12.38 9.49
CA THR A 203 -10.87 11.95 9.16
C THR A 203 -10.42 10.92 10.18
N THR A 204 -9.53 10.04 9.79
CA THR A 204 -8.85 9.13 10.71
C THR A 204 -7.59 9.83 11.26
N ALA A 205 -7.10 9.40 12.41
CA ALA A 205 -5.86 9.92 12.98
C ALA A 205 -4.70 9.73 11.99
N LEU A 206 -3.84 10.73 11.80
CA LEU A 206 -2.74 10.76 10.82
C LEU A 206 -3.20 10.72 9.34
N ALA A 207 -4.45 11.13 9.08
CA ALA A 207 -4.99 11.38 7.73
C ALA A 207 -5.86 12.64 7.72
N GLU A 208 -5.40 13.69 8.39
CA GLU A 208 -6.11 14.96 8.51
C GLU A 208 -5.66 15.96 7.44
N ASP A 209 -4.35 15.96 7.10
CA ASP A 209 -3.76 16.87 6.13
C ASP A 209 -3.82 16.31 4.71
N TYR A 210 -3.60 15.00 4.53
CA TYR A 210 -3.57 14.32 3.24
C TYR A 210 -4.72 13.32 3.10
N VAL A 211 -5.94 13.82 3.07
CA VAL A 211 -7.17 12.99 2.99
C VAL A 211 -7.38 12.40 1.61
N ARG A 212 -6.88 13.06 0.57
CA ARG A 212 -6.96 12.60 -0.83
C ARG A 212 -5.65 12.89 -1.53
N GLY A 213 -5.12 11.87 -2.21
CA GLY A 213 -3.98 11.97 -3.11
C GLY A 213 -4.36 12.57 -4.46
#